data_d03e8c029b5fa97338b832f5a231ec1a
#
_entry.id   d03e8c029b5fa97338b832f5a231ec1a
#
_cell.length_a   1.000
_cell.length_b   1.000
_cell.length_c   1.000
_cell.angle_alpha   90.00
_cell.angle_beta   90.00
_cell.angle_gamma   90.00
#
_symmetry.space_group_name_H-M   'P 1'
#
loop_
_entity.id
_entity.type
_entity.pdbx_description
1 polymer ?
#
loop_
_entity_poly.entity_id
_entity_poly.type
_entity_poly.pdbx_seq_one_letter_code
_entity_poly.pdbx_strand_id
1 'polypeptide(L)'
;PQFHQIRVLLKEARRGVVFHTADAGPVRDMVSAFPELKGFGQITGLLDLLQALAVSVPRRMLASPCYYEKFPTAGNKRIDKIISFINSNYTRSLKLDEIAEMANMNSSAFCRFFKDATEKTFLQYVADMRIGYACKLLTIGDMEVSQIAVECGFDSIPHFNRTFKQLTGLTPTQYRNQIMK
;
A
#
# COMPACT_ATOMS: atom_id res chain seq x y z
N PRO A 1 2.44 -18.68 11.94
CA PRO A 1 1.32 -19.35 12.31
C PRO A 1 0.29 -18.53 13.08
N GLN A 2 0.19 -18.54 14.40
CA GLN A 2 -0.98 -18.04 15.14
C GLN A 2 -1.32 -16.54 14.91
N PHE A 3 -0.34 -15.67 14.74
CA PHE A 3 -0.56 -14.23 14.50
C PHE A 3 -0.60 -13.81 13.03
N HIS A 4 -0.70 -14.75 12.10
CA HIS A 4 -0.63 -14.43 10.67
C HIS A 4 -1.75 -13.47 10.23
N GLN A 5 -2.99 -13.75 10.63
CA GLN A 5 -4.17 -12.95 10.27
C GLN A 5 -4.13 -11.56 10.89
N ILE A 6 -3.71 -11.45 12.15
CA ILE A 6 -3.51 -10.14 12.80
C ILE A 6 -2.41 -9.33 12.09
N ARG A 7 -1.30 -9.96 11.67
CA ARG A 7 -0.25 -9.29 10.90
C ARG A 7 -0.77 -8.78 9.55
N VAL A 8 -1.59 -9.57 8.87
CA VAL A 8 -2.22 -9.14 7.62
C VAL A 8 -3.12 -7.94 7.86
N LEU A 9 -3.99 -7.99 8.88
CA LEU A 9 -4.85 -6.88 9.26
C LEU A 9 -4.04 -5.61 9.58
N LEU A 10 -3.00 -5.70 10.40
CA LEU A 10 -2.17 -4.55 10.77
C LEU A 10 -1.43 -3.95 9.55
N LYS A 11 -1.01 -4.79 8.60
CA LYS A 11 -0.43 -4.33 7.34
C LYS A 11 -1.45 -3.59 6.46
N GLU A 12 -2.68 -4.11 6.39
CA GLU A 12 -3.80 -3.50 5.69
C GLU A 12 -4.25 -2.20 6.36
N ALA A 13 -4.24 -2.14 7.70
CA ALA A 13 -4.65 -0.98 8.49
C ALA A 13 -3.80 0.27 8.20
N ARG A 14 -2.54 0.10 7.76
CA ARG A 14 -1.70 1.22 7.29
C ARG A 14 -2.31 2.00 6.13
N ARG A 15 -3.23 1.38 5.39
CA ARG A 15 -3.93 1.97 4.24
C ARG A 15 -5.33 2.47 4.60
N GLY A 16 -5.68 2.46 5.88
CA GLY A 16 -7.04 2.66 6.35
C GLY A 16 -7.95 1.48 6.00
N VAL A 17 -8.64 0.95 6.98
CA VAL A 17 -9.58 -0.16 6.82
C VAL A 17 -10.95 0.29 7.29
N VAL A 18 -11.96 0.07 6.48
CA VAL A 18 -13.36 0.21 6.86
C VAL A 18 -13.96 -1.17 7.06
N PHE A 19 -14.57 -1.38 8.18
CA PHE A 19 -15.34 -2.58 8.49
C PHE A 19 -16.83 -2.33 8.24
N HIS A 20 -17.52 -3.31 7.66
CA HIS A 20 -18.96 -3.20 7.45
C HIS A 20 -19.68 -3.42 8.80
N THR A 21 -20.47 -2.41 9.19
CA THR A 21 -21.09 -2.35 10.51
C THR A 21 -22.22 -3.36 10.71
N ALA A 22 -22.85 -3.88 9.65
CA ALA A 22 -23.94 -4.84 9.74
C ALA A 22 -23.51 -6.15 10.42
N ASP A 23 -22.26 -6.58 10.19
CA ASP A 23 -21.72 -7.85 10.68
C ASP A 23 -20.79 -7.66 11.90
N ALA A 24 -20.68 -6.44 12.42
CA ALA A 24 -19.71 -6.06 13.45
C ALA A 24 -20.29 -6.04 14.88
N GLY A 25 -21.48 -6.60 15.12
CA GLY A 25 -22.13 -6.60 16.42
C GLY A 25 -21.21 -7.06 17.57
N PRO A 26 -20.66 -8.27 17.50
CA PRO A 26 -19.77 -8.78 18.55
C PRO A 26 -18.51 -7.94 18.76
N VAL A 27 -17.94 -7.40 17.66
CA VAL A 27 -16.76 -6.52 17.71
C VAL A 27 -17.09 -5.19 18.36
N ARG A 28 -18.28 -4.64 18.09
CA ARG A 28 -18.74 -3.41 18.73
C ARG A 28 -18.85 -3.57 20.24
N ASP A 29 -19.39 -4.71 20.70
CA ASP A 29 -19.51 -5.02 22.12
C ASP A 29 -18.13 -5.13 22.77
N MET A 30 -17.17 -5.79 22.11
CA MET A 30 -15.77 -5.87 22.57
C MET A 30 -15.12 -4.48 22.66
N VAL A 31 -15.33 -3.61 21.67
CA VAL A 31 -14.81 -2.23 21.70
C VAL A 31 -15.43 -1.43 22.83
N SER A 32 -16.74 -1.56 23.08
CA SER A 32 -17.44 -0.86 24.14
C SER A 32 -17.01 -1.32 25.54
N ALA A 33 -16.72 -2.60 25.70
CA ALA A 33 -16.25 -3.17 26.95
C ALA A 33 -14.75 -2.93 27.22
N PHE A 34 -13.97 -2.60 26.20
CA PHE A 34 -12.52 -2.49 26.29
C PHE A 34 -12.01 -1.49 27.34
N PRO A 35 -12.62 -0.29 27.54
CA PRO A 35 -12.20 0.67 28.56
C PRO A 35 -12.33 0.15 30.00
N GLU A 36 -13.21 -0.82 30.26
CA GLU A 36 -13.43 -1.39 31.57
C GLU A 36 -12.38 -2.45 31.97
N LEU A 37 -11.61 -2.94 30.99
CA LEU A 37 -10.56 -3.94 31.20
C LEU A 37 -9.37 -3.29 31.91
N LYS A 38 -8.76 -4.03 32.85
CA LYS A 38 -7.59 -3.57 33.61
C LYS A 38 -6.48 -4.62 33.60
N GLY A 39 -5.25 -4.16 33.73
CA GLY A 39 -4.07 -5.01 33.84
C GLY A 39 -3.91 -5.96 32.66
N PHE A 40 -3.65 -7.23 32.91
CA PHE A 40 -3.43 -8.23 31.87
C PHE A 40 -4.66 -8.44 30.94
N GLY A 41 -5.86 -8.19 31.46
CA GLY A 41 -7.10 -8.26 30.69
C GLY A 41 -7.15 -7.28 29.51
N GLN A 42 -6.46 -6.14 29.58
CA GLN A 42 -6.34 -5.22 28.44
C GLN A 42 -5.52 -5.83 27.30
N ILE A 43 -4.46 -6.58 27.61
CA ILE A 43 -3.60 -7.20 26.61
C ILE A 43 -4.36 -8.32 25.90
N THR A 44 -4.99 -9.21 26.67
CA THR A 44 -5.79 -10.31 26.10
C THR A 44 -6.98 -9.80 25.32
N GLY A 45 -7.72 -8.82 25.86
CA GLY A 45 -8.86 -8.20 25.17
C GLY A 45 -8.47 -7.50 23.88
N LEU A 46 -7.30 -6.87 23.82
CA LEU A 46 -6.77 -6.31 22.57
C LEU A 46 -6.47 -7.39 21.54
N LEU A 47 -5.85 -8.49 21.94
CA LEU A 47 -5.55 -9.60 21.02
C LEU A 47 -6.83 -10.27 20.52
N ASP A 48 -7.83 -10.47 21.37
CA ASP A 48 -9.13 -11.01 21.00
C ASP A 48 -9.86 -10.08 20.01
N LEU A 49 -9.86 -8.78 20.27
CA LEU A 49 -10.42 -7.77 19.37
C LEU A 49 -9.73 -7.78 18.01
N LEU A 50 -8.40 -7.80 17.97
CA LEU A 50 -7.63 -7.85 16.73
C LEU A 50 -7.90 -9.15 15.96
N GLN A 51 -8.03 -10.26 16.65
CA GLN A 51 -8.37 -11.56 16.04
C GLN A 51 -9.78 -11.53 15.46
N ALA A 52 -10.76 -11.02 16.20
CA ALA A 52 -12.13 -10.88 15.71
C ALA A 52 -12.21 -9.98 14.47
N LEU A 53 -11.53 -8.83 14.46
CA LEU A 53 -11.44 -7.94 13.31
C LEU A 53 -10.74 -8.60 12.11
N ALA A 54 -9.74 -9.43 12.35
CA ALA A 54 -8.99 -10.09 11.29
C ALA A 54 -9.78 -11.21 10.58
N VAL A 55 -10.66 -11.89 11.30
CA VAL A 55 -11.33 -13.13 10.82
C VAL A 55 -12.79 -12.92 10.49
N SER A 56 -13.52 -12.22 11.37
CA SER A 56 -14.99 -12.30 11.41
C SER A 56 -15.70 -11.16 10.69
N VAL A 57 -15.00 -10.08 10.32
CA VAL A 57 -15.65 -8.89 9.79
C VAL A 57 -15.19 -8.59 8.37
N PRO A 58 -16.11 -8.54 7.38
CA PRO A 58 -15.79 -8.09 6.04
C PRO A 58 -15.22 -6.67 6.08
N ARG A 59 -14.13 -6.44 5.36
CA ARG A 59 -13.43 -5.17 5.39
C ARG A 59 -13.03 -4.68 3.99
N ARG A 60 -12.99 -3.37 3.83
CA ARG A 60 -12.55 -2.69 2.62
C ARG A 60 -11.43 -1.72 2.95
N MET A 61 -10.42 -1.64 2.10
CA MET A 61 -9.37 -0.64 2.22
C MET A 61 -9.85 0.72 1.75
N LEU A 62 -9.58 1.77 2.52
CA LEU A 62 -9.89 3.15 2.15
C LEU A 62 -8.96 3.67 1.07
N ALA A 63 -7.67 3.39 1.21
CA ALA A 63 -6.68 3.84 0.26
C ALA A 63 -6.35 2.75 -0.77
N SER A 64 -6.06 3.15 -1.99
CA SER A 64 -5.56 2.26 -3.04
C SER A 64 -4.30 1.53 -2.57
N PRO A 65 -3.91 0.39 -3.21
CA PRO A 65 -2.66 -0.31 -2.91
C PRO A 65 -1.42 0.59 -2.90
N CYS A 66 -1.56 1.75 -3.46
CA CYS A 66 -0.52 2.74 -3.71
C CYS A 66 -0.61 3.96 -2.79
N TYR A 67 -1.44 3.92 -1.75
CA TYR A 67 -1.38 4.95 -0.72
C TYR A 67 -0.05 4.84 0.01
N TYR A 68 0.80 5.82 -0.24
CA TYR A 68 2.07 5.98 0.44
C TYR A 68 1.86 6.72 1.75
N GLU A 69 1.81 5.98 2.83
CA GLU A 69 2.23 6.51 4.12
C GLU A 69 3.67 7.03 3.96
N LYS A 70 3.92 8.27 4.36
CA LYS A 70 5.31 8.72 4.60
C LYS A 70 5.88 7.70 5.58
N PHE A 71 6.73 6.79 5.10
CA PHE A 71 7.47 5.95 6.03
C PHE A 71 8.18 6.90 7.00
N PRO A 72 7.97 6.79 8.31
CA PRO A 72 8.86 7.41 9.25
C PRO A 72 10.20 6.68 9.08
N THR A 73 10.95 7.14 8.11
CA THR A 73 12.36 6.75 7.98
C THR A 73 13.01 7.34 9.21
N ALA A 74 13.32 6.52 10.18
CA ALA A 74 13.83 6.88 11.50
C ALA A 74 15.06 7.83 11.43
N GLY A 75 14.89 9.05 10.87
CA GLY A 75 15.88 10.09 10.74
C GLY A 75 16.99 9.85 9.71
N ASN A 76 16.87 8.89 8.82
CA ASN A 76 17.86 8.63 7.77
C ASN A 76 17.65 9.58 6.58
N LYS A 77 18.28 10.78 6.64
CA LYS A 77 18.21 11.81 5.60
C LYS A 77 18.53 11.33 4.18
N ARG A 78 19.31 10.24 4.06
CA ARG A 78 19.70 9.68 2.75
C ARG A 78 18.52 9.00 2.07
N ILE A 79 17.78 8.17 2.78
CA ILE A 79 16.60 7.50 2.21
C ILE A 79 15.46 8.50 1.97
N ASP A 80 15.30 9.52 2.82
CA ASP A 80 14.30 10.57 2.62
C ASP A 80 14.54 11.33 1.33
N LYS A 81 15.80 11.65 1.00
CA LYS A 81 16.19 12.32 -0.25
C LYS A 81 15.85 11.44 -1.46
N ILE A 82 16.16 10.14 -1.39
CA ILE A 82 15.88 9.18 -2.46
C ILE A 82 14.38 9.04 -2.69
N ILE A 83 13.62 8.84 -1.62
CA ILE A 83 12.16 8.72 -1.68
C ILE A 83 11.54 9.99 -2.27
N SER A 84 11.98 11.17 -1.83
CA SER A 84 11.49 12.44 -2.36
C SER A 84 11.78 12.56 -3.87
N PHE A 85 12.96 12.16 -4.31
CA PHE A 85 13.32 12.18 -5.72
C PHE A 85 12.45 11.21 -6.54
N ILE A 86 12.27 9.97 -6.08
CA ILE A 86 11.41 8.99 -6.75
C ILE A 86 9.96 9.52 -6.83
N ASN A 87 9.43 10.07 -5.75
CA ASN A 87 8.07 10.61 -5.68
C ASN A 87 7.83 11.78 -6.65
N SER A 88 8.88 12.52 -6.99
CA SER A 88 8.80 13.61 -7.96
C SER A 88 9.05 13.17 -9.40
N ASN A 89 9.53 11.93 -9.62
CA ASN A 89 10.02 11.49 -10.93
C ASN A 89 9.51 10.11 -11.39
N TYR A 90 8.58 9.46 -10.67
CA TYR A 90 8.18 8.08 -10.95
C TYR A 90 7.51 7.87 -12.32
N THR A 91 6.97 8.91 -12.93
CA THR A 91 6.35 8.85 -14.26
C THR A 91 7.37 8.80 -15.40
N ARG A 92 8.61 9.21 -15.17
CA ARG A 92 9.69 9.06 -16.15
C ARG A 92 10.44 7.73 -15.97
N SER A 93 11.26 7.39 -16.96
CA SER A 93 12.20 6.26 -16.82
C SER A 93 13.23 6.56 -15.72
N LEU A 94 13.23 5.73 -14.67
CA LEU A 94 14.17 5.81 -13.58
C LEU A 94 15.16 4.64 -13.69
N LYS A 95 16.44 4.97 -13.91
CA LYS A 95 17.50 3.97 -13.96
C LYS A 95 18.02 3.67 -12.56
N LEU A 96 18.21 2.39 -12.24
CA LEU A 96 18.72 1.96 -10.95
C LEU A 96 20.07 2.60 -10.61
N ASP A 97 20.96 2.70 -11.61
CA ASP A 97 22.30 3.26 -11.44
C ASP A 97 22.24 4.75 -11.07
N GLU A 98 21.36 5.52 -11.72
CA GLU A 98 21.12 6.94 -11.40
C GLU A 98 20.75 7.12 -9.90
N ILE A 99 19.86 6.27 -9.40
CA ILE A 99 19.41 6.37 -8.00
C ILE A 99 20.48 5.88 -7.02
N ALA A 100 21.23 4.86 -7.41
CA ALA A 100 22.34 4.34 -6.61
C ALA A 100 23.47 5.38 -6.46
N GLU A 101 23.80 6.11 -7.54
CA GLU A 101 24.76 7.22 -7.52
C GLU A 101 24.32 8.34 -6.57
N MET A 102 23.03 8.70 -6.55
CA MET A 102 22.50 9.69 -5.60
C MET A 102 22.68 9.28 -4.15
N ALA A 103 22.76 7.98 -3.89
CA ALA A 103 23.02 7.40 -2.58
C ALA A 103 24.52 7.23 -2.29
N ASN A 104 25.41 7.53 -3.22
CA ASN A 104 26.84 7.20 -3.20
C ASN A 104 27.05 5.68 -2.96
N MET A 105 26.32 4.85 -3.71
CA MET A 105 26.35 3.40 -3.60
C MET A 105 26.42 2.76 -4.99
N ASN A 106 26.96 1.54 -5.09
CA ASN A 106 26.72 0.73 -6.26
C ASN A 106 25.29 0.15 -6.23
N SER A 107 24.79 -0.30 -7.40
CA SER A 107 23.42 -0.78 -7.57
C SER A 107 23.05 -1.94 -6.61
N SER A 108 23.99 -2.85 -6.34
CA SER A 108 23.77 -4.00 -5.43
C SER A 108 23.65 -3.57 -3.96
N ALA A 109 24.51 -2.65 -3.52
CA ALA A 109 24.44 -2.09 -2.17
C ALA A 109 23.17 -1.25 -1.99
N PHE A 110 22.80 -0.45 -3.00
CA PHE A 110 21.58 0.34 -3.01
C PHE A 110 20.33 -0.55 -2.91
N CYS A 111 20.23 -1.63 -3.67
CA CYS A 111 19.08 -2.53 -3.62
C CYS A 111 18.85 -3.09 -2.21
N ARG A 112 19.92 -3.49 -1.50
CA ARG A 112 19.84 -3.97 -0.12
C ARG A 112 19.41 -2.85 0.82
N PHE A 113 20.11 -1.71 0.78
CA PHE A 113 19.82 -0.53 1.59
C PHE A 113 18.36 -0.06 1.42
N PHE A 114 17.89 0.04 0.18
CA PHE A 114 16.53 0.48 -0.12
C PHE A 114 15.48 -0.50 0.39
N LYS A 115 15.71 -1.81 0.19
CA LYS A 115 14.82 -2.86 0.68
C LYS A 115 14.76 -2.92 2.20
N ASP A 116 15.89 -2.76 2.88
CA ASP A 116 15.94 -2.73 4.35
C ASP A 116 15.20 -1.52 4.91
N ALA A 117 15.32 -0.36 4.26
CA ALA A 117 14.68 0.86 4.69
C ALA A 117 13.18 0.95 4.35
N THR A 118 12.72 0.31 3.25
CA THR A 118 11.34 0.46 2.73
C THR A 118 10.54 -0.84 2.74
N GLU A 119 11.15 -1.96 3.12
CA GLU A 119 10.57 -3.32 3.03
C GLU A 119 10.17 -3.73 1.59
N LYS A 120 10.55 -2.94 0.58
CA LYS A 120 10.23 -3.16 -0.84
C LYS A 120 11.47 -3.02 -1.71
N THR A 121 11.52 -3.75 -2.82
CA THR A 121 12.53 -3.46 -3.83
C THR A 121 12.25 -2.12 -4.51
N PHE A 122 13.28 -1.49 -5.07
CA PHE A 122 13.14 -0.24 -5.82
C PHE A 122 12.08 -0.34 -6.94
N LEU A 123 12.10 -1.43 -7.72
CA LEU A 123 11.13 -1.64 -8.80
C LEU A 123 9.70 -1.82 -8.28
N GLN A 124 9.51 -2.54 -7.17
CA GLN A 124 8.20 -2.65 -6.52
C GLN A 124 7.70 -1.30 -6.03
N TYR A 125 8.60 -0.50 -5.45
CA TYR A 125 8.26 0.84 -4.97
C TYR A 125 7.78 1.74 -6.11
N VAL A 126 8.53 1.81 -7.22
CA VAL A 126 8.16 2.60 -8.40
C VAL A 126 6.86 2.10 -9.03
N ALA A 127 6.68 0.78 -9.14
CA ALA A 127 5.45 0.18 -9.66
C ALA A 127 4.23 0.56 -8.82
N ASP A 128 4.34 0.51 -7.50
CA ASP A 128 3.29 0.93 -6.58
C ASP A 128 2.90 2.39 -6.80
N MET A 129 3.88 3.30 -6.94
CA MET A 129 3.64 4.72 -7.19
C MET A 129 2.89 4.95 -8.51
N ARG A 130 3.35 4.30 -9.59
CA ARG A 130 2.75 4.40 -10.92
C ARG A 130 1.32 3.88 -10.94
N ILE A 131 1.05 2.74 -10.29
CA ILE A 131 -0.30 2.19 -10.22
C ILE A 131 -1.21 3.05 -9.34
N GLY A 132 -0.70 3.67 -8.26
CA GLY A 132 -1.47 4.64 -7.49
C GLY A 132 -1.89 5.85 -8.29
N TYR A 133 -1.02 6.35 -9.12
CA TYR A 133 -1.36 7.45 -10.03
C TYR A 133 -2.38 6.99 -11.08
N ALA A 134 -2.23 5.79 -11.64
CA ALA A 134 -3.19 5.21 -12.55
C ALA A 134 -4.59 5.07 -11.93
N CYS A 135 -4.69 4.62 -10.68
CA CYS A 135 -5.95 4.56 -9.96
C CYS A 135 -6.64 5.94 -9.87
N LYS A 136 -5.87 7.01 -9.62
CA LYS A 136 -6.41 8.39 -9.62
C LYS A 136 -6.92 8.79 -11.00
N LEU A 137 -6.15 8.57 -12.05
CA LEU A 137 -6.54 8.92 -13.42
C LEU A 137 -7.78 8.14 -13.87
N LEU A 138 -7.91 6.88 -13.48
CA LEU A 138 -9.09 6.07 -13.74
C LEU A 138 -10.36 6.57 -13.03
N THR A 139 -10.20 7.29 -11.91
CA THR A 139 -11.31 7.80 -11.09
C THR A 139 -11.79 9.19 -11.54
N ILE A 140 -10.89 10.01 -12.10
CA ILE A 140 -11.16 11.45 -12.33
C ILE A 140 -11.65 11.74 -13.75
N GLY A 141 -11.39 10.87 -14.75
CA GLY A 141 -11.66 11.22 -16.14
C GLY A 141 -11.86 10.02 -17.08
N ASP A 142 -12.19 10.38 -18.32
CA ASP A 142 -12.48 9.44 -19.42
C ASP A 142 -11.25 9.06 -20.24
N MET A 143 -10.04 9.30 -19.70
CA MET A 143 -8.78 8.99 -20.37
C MET A 143 -8.70 7.50 -20.71
N GLU A 144 -8.32 7.17 -21.93
CA GLU A 144 -8.15 5.80 -22.37
C GLU A 144 -7.09 5.06 -21.53
N VAL A 145 -7.33 3.76 -21.25
CA VAL A 145 -6.43 2.92 -20.45
C VAL A 145 -5.01 2.90 -21.01
N SER A 146 -4.88 2.93 -22.34
CA SER A 146 -3.60 3.01 -23.05
C SER A 146 -2.85 4.30 -22.75
N GLN A 147 -3.54 5.42 -22.75
CA GLN A 147 -2.98 6.74 -22.44
C GLN A 147 -2.56 6.81 -20.96
N ILE A 148 -3.39 6.27 -20.05
CA ILE A 148 -3.07 6.18 -18.61
C ILE A 148 -1.77 5.38 -18.41
N ALA A 149 -1.58 4.26 -19.12
CA ALA A 149 -0.37 3.47 -19.01
C ALA A 149 0.89 4.30 -19.34
N VAL A 150 0.85 5.05 -20.43
CA VAL A 150 1.95 5.93 -20.87
C VAL A 150 2.19 7.05 -19.85
N GLU A 151 1.12 7.75 -19.43
CA GLU A 151 1.16 8.85 -18.47
C GLU A 151 1.75 8.42 -17.11
N CYS A 152 1.50 7.17 -16.73
CA CYS A 152 2.07 6.58 -15.52
C CYS A 152 3.51 6.08 -15.70
N GLY A 153 4.10 6.22 -16.90
CA GLY A 153 5.49 5.86 -17.17
C GLY A 153 5.72 4.36 -17.44
N PHE A 154 4.71 3.63 -17.92
CA PHE A 154 4.89 2.25 -18.37
C PHE A 154 5.28 2.20 -19.84
N ASP A 155 6.33 1.45 -20.16
CA ASP A 155 6.85 1.29 -21.52
C ASP A 155 5.95 0.39 -22.40
N SER A 156 5.06 -0.40 -21.78
CA SER A 156 4.11 -1.24 -22.52
C SER A 156 2.79 -1.46 -21.79
N ILE A 157 1.71 -1.47 -22.56
CA ILE A 157 0.35 -1.71 -22.04
C ILE A 157 0.20 -3.11 -21.42
N PRO A 158 0.76 -4.20 -21.98
CA PRO A 158 0.70 -5.51 -21.33
C PRO A 158 1.37 -5.54 -19.96
N HIS A 159 2.51 -4.87 -19.81
CA HIS A 159 3.20 -4.76 -18.52
C HIS A 159 2.36 -3.96 -17.52
N PHE A 160 1.80 -2.83 -17.95
CA PHE A 160 0.87 -2.04 -17.13
C PHE A 160 -0.31 -2.89 -16.63
N ASN A 161 -1.04 -3.54 -17.54
CA ASN A 161 -2.23 -4.32 -17.20
C ASN A 161 -1.92 -5.46 -16.20
N ARG A 162 -0.80 -6.17 -16.41
CA ARG A 162 -0.36 -7.23 -15.49
C ARG A 162 -0.02 -6.68 -14.11
N THR A 163 0.76 -5.60 -14.06
CA THR A 163 1.16 -4.96 -12.80
C THR A 163 -0.04 -4.37 -12.08
N PHE A 164 -0.95 -3.71 -12.80
CA PHE A 164 -2.19 -3.17 -12.24
C PHE A 164 -3.04 -4.27 -11.61
N LYS A 165 -3.29 -5.36 -12.33
CA LYS A 165 -4.06 -6.50 -11.81
C LYS A 165 -3.38 -7.17 -10.62
N GLN A 166 -2.05 -7.29 -10.65
CA GLN A 166 -1.29 -7.87 -9.53
C GLN A 166 -1.41 -7.04 -8.25
N LEU A 167 -1.41 -5.70 -8.37
CA LEU A 167 -1.43 -4.80 -7.21
C LEU A 167 -2.85 -4.47 -6.72
N THR A 168 -3.84 -4.45 -7.62
CA THR A 168 -5.23 -4.05 -7.28
C THR A 168 -6.21 -5.22 -7.21
N GLY A 169 -5.86 -6.38 -7.78
CA GLY A 169 -6.74 -7.53 -7.94
C GLY A 169 -7.67 -7.44 -9.15
N LEU A 170 -7.77 -6.27 -9.80
CA LEU A 170 -8.68 -5.98 -10.91
C LEU A 170 -7.91 -5.53 -12.16
N THR A 171 -8.50 -5.70 -13.33
CA THR A 171 -7.99 -5.00 -14.52
C THR A 171 -8.32 -3.51 -14.44
N PRO A 172 -7.59 -2.61 -15.17
CA PRO A 172 -7.88 -1.17 -15.17
C PRO A 172 -9.34 -0.86 -15.55
N THR A 173 -9.88 -1.55 -16.55
CA THR A 173 -11.28 -1.38 -16.98
C THR A 173 -12.26 -1.84 -15.91
N GLN A 174 -12.01 -3.00 -15.27
CA GLN A 174 -12.84 -3.47 -14.17
C GLN A 174 -12.81 -2.50 -12.98
N TYR A 175 -11.63 -1.97 -12.66
CA TYR A 175 -11.45 -0.99 -11.59
C TYR A 175 -12.27 0.27 -11.86
N ARG A 176 -12.19 0.84 -13.07
CA ARG A 176 -13.02 2.00 -13.47
C ARG A 176 -14.51 1.72 -13.32
N ASN A 177 -15.00 0.61 -13.87
CA ASN A 177 -16.42 0.26 -13.83
C ASN A 177 -16.96 0.03 -12.41
N GLN A 178 -16.10 -0.38 -11.48
CA GLN A 178 -16.48 -0.61 -10.09
C GLN A 178 -16.61 0.70 -9.29
N ILE A 179 -15.87 1.73 -9.67
CA ILE A 179 -15.88 3.03 -8.97
C ILE A 179 -16.97 3.96 -9.53
N MET A 180 -17.34 3.80 -10.81
CA MET A 180 -18.38 4.59 -11.46
C MET A 180 -19.82 4.10 -11.15
N LYS A 181 -19.95 3.01 -10.39
CA LYS A 181 -21.23 2.53 -9.85
C LYS A 181 -21.46 3.08 -8.46
#